data_3a4fe4357f3667425d6ee8f2f6dfccda
#
_entry.id   3a4fe4357f3667425d6ee8f2f6dfccda
#
_cell.length_a   1.000
_cell.length_b   1.000
_cell.length_c   1.000
_cell.angle_alpha   90.00
_cell.angle_beta   90.00
_cell.angle_gamma   90.00
#
_symmetry.space_group_name_H-M   'P 1'
#
loop_
_entity.id
_entity.type
_entity.pdbx_description
1 polymer ?
#
loop_
_entity_poly.entity_id
_entity_poly.type
_entity_poly.pdbx_seq_one_letter_code
_entity_poly.pdbx_strand_id
1 'polypeptide(L)'
;MLGEPGLSSVATIALEARLKRVLRFMPAPVGIVTSVDPDSGAPVGLAMSALMPVSLDPCAMAICVNRQGSAHDALVRTGQFCINLLGPDQDAHIAPFADPAARDRRFAQADWRRRARDGMWYIDDAPANLFCTMRERVGYGTHDVIIGEVTDLFTSDSNDILGWANGAPGRLHPLS
;
A
#
# COMPACT_ATOMS: atom_id res chain seq x y z
N MET A 1 7.77 43.98 -3.33
CA MET A 1 7.65 42.62 -2.78
C MET A 1 6.49 42.63 -1.79
N LEU A 2 5.32 42.22 -2.26
CA LEU A 2 4.12 42.06 -1.43
C LEU A 2 4.10 40.60 -0.99
N GLY A 3 4.34 40.39 0.31
CA GLY A 3 4.25 39.06 0.92
C GLY A 3 2.81 38.55 0.85
N GLU A 4 2.61 37.39 0.31
CA GLU A 4 1.32 36.71 0.39
C GLU A 4 0.94 36.49 1.87
N PRO A 5 -0.30 36.84 2.28
CA PRO A 5 -0.75 36.54 3.64
C PRO A 5 -0.83 35.04 3.81
N GLY A 6 -0.03 34.49 4.74
CA GLY A 6 -0.09 33.08 5.11
C GLY A 6 -1.53 32.68 5.39
N LEU A 7 -2.03 31.68 4.67
CA LEU A 7 -3.31 31.05 4.95
C LEU A 7 -3.33 30.65 6.43
N SER A 8 -4.27 31.20 7.18
CA SER A 8 -4.34 30.97 8.62
C SER A 8 -4.41 29.46 8.89
N SER A 9 -3.75 28.98 9.94
CA SER A 9 -3.73 27.56 10.35
C SER A 9 -5.14 26.94 10.43
N VAL A 10 -6.14 27.74 10.78
CA VAL A 10 -7.55 27.35 10.84
C VAL A 10 -8.13 27.04 9.46
N ALA A 11 -7.79 27.83 8.42
CA ALA A 11 -8.25 27.56 7.05
C ALA A 11 -7.61 26.29 6.48
N THR A 12 -6.37 26.00 6.82
CA THR A 12 -5.66 24.79 6.42
C THR A 12 -6.27 23.54 7.07
N ILE A 13 -6.58 23.59 8.38
CA ILE A 13 -7.27 22.49 9.08
C ILE A 13 -8.65 22.25 8.48
N ALA A 14 -9.39 23.32 8.14
CA ALA A 14 -10.70 23.19 7.51
C ALA A 14 -10.63 22.52 6.12
N LEU A 15 -9.60 22.82 5.31
CA LEU A 15 -9.40 22.20 4.02
C LEU A 15 -9.04 20.71 4.14
N GLU A 16 -8.13 20.35 5.05
CA GLU A 16 -7.75 18.96 5.32
C GLU A 16 -8.97 18.11 5.74
N ALA A 17 -9.76 18.60 6.69
CA ALA A 17 -10.95 17.89 7.15
C ALA A 17 -11.98 17.69 6.02
N ARG A 18 -12.15 18.69 5.15
CA ARG A 18 -13.03 18.59 3.98
C ARG A 18 -12.49 17.60 2.96
N LEU A 19 -11.19 17.62 2.69
CA LEU A 19 -10.55 16.68 1.78
C LEU A 19 -10.71 15.23 2.28
N LYS A 20 -10.45 14.96 3.56
CA LYS A 20 -10.67 13.62 4.16
C LYS A 20 -12.10 13.11 3.95
N ARG A 21 -13.11 13.99 4.01
CA ARG A 21 -14.50 13.62 3.72
C ARG A 21 -14.71 13.27 2.24
N VAL A 22 -14.14 14.04 1.32
CA VAL A 22 -14.26 13.81 -0.13
C VAL A 22 -13.55 12.53 -0.54
N LEU A 23 -12.37 12.26 0.02
CA LEU A 23 -11.61 11.04 -0.27
C LEU A 23 -12.37 9.76 0.09
N ARG A 24 -13.35 9.81 0.99
CA ARG A 24 -14.22 8.66 1.28
C ARG A 24 -15.12 8.25 0.12
N PHE A 25 -15.36 9.15 -0.85
CA PHE A 25 -16.12 8.86 -2.06
C PHE A 25 -15.27 8.27 -3.18
N MET A 26 -13.96 8.12 -2.98
CA MET A 26 -13.06 7.49 -3.93
C MET A 26 -12.88 6.01 -3.56
N PRO A 27 -13.58 5.08 -4.24
CA PRO A 27 -13.32 3.66 -4.02
C PRO A 27 -11.92 3.33 -4.51
N ALA A 28 -11.24 2.47 -3.77
CA ALA A 28 -9.88 2.08 -4.10
C ALA A 28 -9.66 0.59 -3.75
N PRO A 29 -8.74 -0.10 -4.42
CA PRO A 29 -8.34 -1.43 -4.00
C PRO A 29 -7.69 -1.38 -2.61
N VAL A 30 -7.73 -2.48 -1.89
CA VAL A 30 -6.97 -2.63 -0.64
C VAL A 30 -5.88 -3.65 -0.85
N GLY A 31 -4.67 -3.30 -0.42
CA GLY A 31 -3.54 -4.20 -0.47
C GLY A 31 -2.61 -4.02 0.73
N ILE A 32 -1.78 -5.02 0.93
CA ILE A 32 -0.64 -4.94 1.84
C ILE A 32 0.62 -4.90 1.01
N VAL A 33 1.38 -3.82 1.15
CA VAL A 33 2.71 -3.72 0.55
C VAL A 33 3.71 -4.24 1.56
N THR A 34 4.48 -5.23 1.15
CA THR A 34 5.53 -5.85 1.96
C THR A 34 6.91 -5.54 1.39
N SER A 35 7.89 -5.53 2.26
CA SER A 35 9.31 -5.50 1.93
C SER A 35 10.07 -6.27 3.01
N VAL A 36 11.39 -6.27 2.95
CA VAL A 36 12.26 -6.85 3.97
C VAL A 36 13.19 -5.78 4.51
N ASP A 37 13.40 -5.80 5.79
CA ASP A 37 14.43 -4.97 6.42
C ASP A 37 15.81 -5.48 5.96
N PRO A 38 16.64 -4.64 5.34
CA PRO A 38 17.90 -5.10 4.75
C PRO A 38 18.96 -5.51 5.79
N ASP A 39 18.83 -5.07 7.03
CA ASP A 39 19.80 -5.38 8.09
C ASP A 39 19.45 -6.69 8.81
N SER A 40 18.17 -6.90 9.12
CA SER A 40 17.71 -8.07 9.87
C SER A 40 17.09 -9.18 9.00
N GLY A 41 16.71 -8.88 7.76
CA GLY A 41 15.94 -9.78 6.91
C GLY A 41 14.49 -10.00 7.38
N ALA A 42 14.04 -9.26 8.39
CA ALA A 42 12.69 -9.35 8.90
C ALA A 42 11.68 -8.74 7.93
N PRO A 43 10.44 -9.29 7.85
CA PRO A 43 9.41 -8.70 7.02
C PRO A 43 8.94 -7.36 7.59
N VAL A 44 8.71 -6.41 6.71
CA VAL A 44 8.05 -5.15 7.01
C VAL A 44 6.89 -4.94 6.05
N GLY A 45 5.91 -4.15 6.42
CA GLY A 45 4.78 -3.89 5.53
C GLY A 45 3.84 -2.83 6.05
N LEU A 46 2.92 -2.44 5.17
CA LEU A 46 1.86 -1.47 5.46
C LEU A 46 0.62 -1.80 4.64
N ALA A 47 -0.55 -1.65 5.25
CA ALA A 47 -1.82 -1.70 4.54
C ALA A 47 -2.07 -0.34 3.86
N MET A 48 -2.53 -0.36 2.61
CA MET A 48 -2.81 0.86 1.87
C MET A 48 -3.88 0.66 0.80
N SER A 49 -4.46 1.78 0.38
CA SER A 49 -5.34 1.87 -0.78
C SER A 49 -4.76 2.77 -1.89
N ALA A 50 -3.60 3.39 -1.65
CA ALA A 50 -2.92 4.24 -2.61
C ALA A 50 -2.06 3.41 -3.58
N LEU A 51 -2.74 2.55 -4.35
CA LEU A 51 -2.17 1.63 -5.34
C LEU A 51 -2.69 2.04 -6.73
N MET A 52 -1.80 2.25 -7.69
CA MET A 52 -2.19 2.72 -9.02
C MET A 52 -1.35 2.05 -10.12
N PRO A 53 -1.97 1.50 -11.19
CA PRO A 53 -1.23 1.12 -12.38
C PRO A 53 -0.66 2.37 -13.07
N VAL A 54 0.57 2.26 -13.60
CA VAL A 54 1.28 3.36 -14.28
C VAL A 54 1.43 3.09 -15.76
N SER A 55 1.95 1.92 -16.10
CA SER A 55 2.32 1.55 -17.48
C SER A 55 2.25 0.04 -17.68
N LEU A 56 2.08 -0.38 -18.92
CA LEU A 56 2.24 -1.78 -19.33
C LEU A 56 3.52 -2.02 -20.11
N ASP A 57 4.21 -0.96 -20.52
CA ASP A 57 5.51 -1.05 -21.19
C ASP A 57 6.43 0.10 -20.73
N PRO A 58 7.35 -0.16 -19.79
CA PRO A 58 7.44 -1.36 -18.95
C PRO A 58 6.25 -1.49 -17.99
N CYS A 59 5.95 -2.73 -17.56
CA CYS A 59 4.92 -2.98 -16.57
C CYS A 59 5.28 -2.30 -15.24
N ALA A 60 4.45 -1.37 -14.77
CA ALA A 60 4.76 -0.59 -13.58
C ALA A 60 3.53 -0.22 -12.76
N MET A 61 3.73 -0.18 -11.43
CA MET A 61 2.76 0.26 -10.43
C MET A 61 3.30 1.44 -9.65
N ALA A 62 2.42 2.33 -9.19
CA ALA A 62 2.75 3.36 -8.21
C ALA A 62 2.12 3.04 -6.86
N ILE A 63 2.86 3.37 -5.80
CA ILE A 63 2.39 3.36 -4.42
C ILE A 63 2.72 4.69 -3.76
N CYS A 64 1.89 5.13 -2.79
CA CYS A 64 2.14 6.36 -2.06
C CYS A 64 2.35 6.05 -0.57
N VAL A 65 3.57 6.27 -0.08
CA VAL A 65 4.02 5.82 1.24
C VAL A 65 4.34 7.03 2.13
N ASN A 66 3.75 7.05 3.33
CA ASN A 66 4.10 8.06 4.33
C ASN A 66 5.54 7.85 4.82
N ARG A 67 6.38 8.91 4.76
CA ARG A 67 7.78 8.86 5.19
C ARG A 67 7.96 8.55 6.68
N GLN A 68 6.94 8.80 7.50
CA GLN A 68 6.95 8.45 8.92
C GLN A 68 6.45 7.01 9.17
N GLY A 69 6.01 6.31 8.12
CA GLY A 69 5.57 4.92 8.20
C GLY A 69 6.71 3.97 8.54
N SER A 70 6.46 3.01 9.41
CA SER A 70 7.47 2.07 9.92
C SER A 70 8.12 1.17 8.85
N ALA A 71 7.50 1.03 7.68
CA ALA A 71 8.03 0.25 6.57
C ALA A 71 8.74 1.11 5.50
N HIS A 72 8.66 2.46 5.59
CA HIS A 72 9.17 3.36 4.57
C HIS A 72 10.68 3.21 4.37
N ASP A 73 11.46 3.29 5.45
CA ASP A 73 12.92 3.24 5.37
C ASP A 73 13.42 1.91 4.77
N ALA A 74 12.89 0.79 5.27
CA ALA A 74 13.24 -0.53 4.76
C ALA A 74 12.88 -0.68 3.28
N LEU A 75 11.70 -0.23 2.87
CA LEU A 75 11.24 -0.28 1.47
C LEU A 75 12.16 0.55 0.56
N VAL A 76 12.52 1.75 0.98
CA VAL A 76 13.41 2.64 0.21
C VAL A 76 14.84 2.07 0.11
N ARG A 77 15.39 1.53 1.21
CA ARG A 77 16.73 0.96 1.25
C ARG A 77 16.85 -0.35 0.47
N THR A 78 15.82 -1.19 0.53
CA THR A 78 15.76 -2.44 -0.22
C THR A 78 15.54 -2.18 -1.72
N GLY A 79 14.75 -1.16 -2.05
CA GLY A 79 14.33 -0.88 -3.42
C GLY A 79 13.43 -1.99 -4.01
N GLN A 80 12.94 -2.91 -3.18
CA GLN A 80 12.08 -4.02 -3.59
C GLN A 80 10.85 -4.10 -2.69
N PHE A 81 9.71 -4.43 -3.28
CA PHE A 81 8.46 -4.62 -2.55
C PHE A 81 7.50 -5.55 -3.28
N CYS A 82 6.56 -6.11 -2.54
CA CYS A 82 5.46 -6.87 -3.10
C CYS A 82 4.14 -6.17 -2.76
N ILE A 83 3.28 -5.99 -3.74
CA ILE A 83 1.89 -5.55 -3.56
C ILE A 83 1.03 -6.80 -3.49
N ASN A 84 0.43 -7.07 -2.33
CA ASN A 84 -0.55 -8.14 -2.16
C ASN A 84 -1.94 -7.52 -2.24
N LEU A 85 -2.66 -7.72 -3.35
CA LEU A 85 -4.06 -7.33 -3.45
C LEU A 85 -4.90 -8.31 -2.66
N LEU A 86 -5.80 -7.80 -1.81
CA LEU A 86 -6.59 -8.64 -0.92
C LEU A 86 -7.93 -9.03 -1.56
N GLY A 87 -8.33 -10.27 -1.33
CA GLY A 87 -9.71 -10.73 -1.49
C GLY A 87 -10.56 -10.37 -0.26
N PRO A 88 -11.90 -10.41 -0.39
CA PRO A 88 -12.81 -10.08 0.72
C PRO A 88 -12.63 -10.94 1.98
N ASP A 89 -12.23 -12.19 1.80
CA ASP A 89 -12.02 -13.13 2.92
C ASP A 89 -10.65 -12.95 3.60
N GLN A 90 -9.83 -12.00 3.11
CA GLN A 90 -8.51 -11.67 3.63
C GLN A 90 -8.49 -10.32 4.37
N ASP A 91 -9.65 -9.74 4.69
CA ASP A 91 -9.78 -8.47 5.41
C ASP A 91 -9.11 -8.50 6.79
N ALA A 92 -9.03 -9.67 7.43
CA ALA A 92 -8.34 -9.88 8.70
C ALA A 92 -6.85 -9.50 8.67
N HIS A 93 -6.20 -9.47 7.49
CA HIS A 93 -4.83 -9.00 7.34
C HIS A 93 -4.69 -7.49 7.58
N ILE A 94 -5.75 -6.68 7.42
CA ILE A 94 -5.67 -5.22 7.51
C ILE A 94 -5.41 -4.75 8.94
N ALA A 95 -6.17 -5.30 9.91
CA ALA A 95 -6.18 -4.82 11.28
C ALA A 95 -4.78 -4.75 11.95
N PRO A 96 -3.89 -5.76 11.82
CA PRO A 96 -2.55 -5.68 12.41
C PRO A 96 -1.65 -4.60 11.81
N PHE A 97 -1.93 -4.15 10.57
CA PHE A 97 -1.18 -3.06 9.94
C PHE A 97 -1.74 -1.68 10.27
N ALA A 98 -3.01 -1.59 10.66
CA ALA A 98 -3.64 -0.36 11.11
C ALA A 98 -3.30 -0.01 12.56
N ASP A 99 -2.97 -1.01 13.41
CA ASP A 99 -2.66 -0.83 14.82
C ASP A 99 -1.14 -0.91 15.08
N PRO A 100 -0.50 0.18 15.53
CA PRO A 100 0.93 0.14 15.92
C PRO A 100 1.26 -0.86 17.02
N ALA A 101 0.31 -1.15 17.93
CA ALA A 101 0.48 -2.13 19.01
C ALA A 101 0.43 -3.59 18.53
N ALA A 102 -0.08 -3.82 17.31
CA ALA A 102 -0.18 -5.15 16.71
C ALA A 102 1.02 -5.52 15.80
N ARG A 103 2.11 -4.73 15.83
CA ARG A 103 3.25 -4.90 14.92
C ARG A 103 3.77 -6.34 14.89
N ASP A 104 3.91 -6.99 16.04
CA ASP A 104 4.42 -8.36 16.16
C ASP A 104 3.48 -9.43 15.58
N ARG A 105 2.22 -9.07 15.32
CA ARG A 105 1.19 -9.96 14.76
C ARG A 105 0.98 -9.78 13.25
N ARG A 106 1.65 -8.83 12.61
CA ARG A 106 1.43 -8.48 11.18
C ARG A 106 1.67 -9.65 10.24
N PHE A 107 2.61 -10.51 10.57
CA PHE A 107 2.99 -11.66 9.75
C PHE A 107 2.73 -13.00 10.46
N ALA A 108 1.82 -13.03 11.43
CA ALA A 108 1.52 -14.22 12.23
C ALA A 108 0.48 -15.15 11.60
N GLN A 109 -0.25 -14.72 10.57
CA GLN A 109 -1.26 -15.54 9.90
C GLN A 109 -0.59 -16.65 9.08
N ALA A 110 -1.28 -17.78 8.96
CA ALA A 110 -0.71 -19.01 8.40
C ALA A 110 -0.52 -18.98 6.86
N ASP A 111 -1.15 -18.03 6.18
CA ASP A 111 -1.12 -17.87 4.74
C ASP A 111 0.03 -16.95 4.24
N TRP A 112 0.81 -16.38 5.14
CA TRP A 112 2.05 -15.72 4.75
C TRP A 112 3.06 -16.73 4.21
N ARG A 113 3.66 -16.40 3.06
CA ARG A 113 4.74 -17.17 2.42
C ARG A 113 5.95 -16.29 2.19
N ARG A 114 7.11 -16.92 2.14
CA ARG A 114 8.37 -16.26 1.81
C ARG A 114 8.88 -16.78 0.47
N ARG A 115 9.06 -15.88 -0.49
CA ARG A 115 9.60 -16.22 -1.80
C ARG A 115 11.09 -16.61 -1.69
N ALA A 116 11.46 -17.77 -2.21
CA ALA A 116 12.81 -18.30 -2.04
C ALA A 116 13.90 -17.47 -2.76
N ARG A 117 13.54 -16.82 -3.88
CA ARG A 117 14.48 -16.07 -4.73
C ARG A 117 15.08 -14.85 -4.03
N ASP A 118 14.30 -14.11 -3.25
CA ASP A 118 14.68 -12.81 -2.68
C ASP A 118 14.21 -12.61 -1.24
N GLY A 119 13.55 -13.59 -0.68
CA GLY A 119 13.03 -13.52 0.68
C GLY A 119 11.81 -12.64 0.87
N MET A 120 11.21 -12.13 -0.21
CA MET A 120 10.03 -11.30 -0.15
C MET A 120 8.82 -12.06 0.40
N TRP A 121 8.08 -11.41 1.30
CA TRP A 121 6.87 -12.00 1.88
C TRP A 121 5.64 -11.63 1.06
N TYR A 122 4.77 -12.62 0.84
CA TYR A 122 3.52 -12.47 0.12
C TYR A 122 2.41 -13.31 0.77
N ILE A 123 1.16 -12.98 0.47
CA ILE A 123 -0.01 -13.73 0.96
C ILE A 123 -0.36 -14.80 -0.08
N ASP A 124 -0.37 -16.06 0.38
CA ASP A 124 -0.84 -17.18 -0.43
C ASP A 124 -2.32 -17.01 -0.77
N ASP A 125 -2.74 -17.47 -1.95
CA ASP A 125 -4.11 -17.33 -2.43
C ASP A 125 -4.67 -15.89 -2.50
N ALA A 126 -3.81 -14.86 -2.36
CA ALA A 126 -4.25 -13.50 -2.69
C ALA A 126 -4.63 -13.40 -4.17
N PRO A 127 -5.66 -12.60 -4.53
CA PRO A 127 -6.04 -12.40 -5.93
C PRO A 127 -4.87 -12.04 -6.84
N ALA A 128 -3.94 -11.23 -6.33
CA ALA A 128 -2.67 -10.99 -7.01
C ALA A 128 -1.57 -10.57 -6.04
N ASN A 129 -0.35 -11.06 -6.30
CA ASN A 129 0.88 -10.61 -5.67
C ASN A 129 1.81 -10.06 -6.77
N LEU A 130 2.11 -8.76 -6.73
CA LEU A 130 2.97 -8.10 -7.72
C LEU A 130 4.31 -7.77 -7.07
N PHE A 131 5.37 -8.41 -7.55
CA PHE A 131 6.73 -8.18 -7.07
C PHE A 131 7.39 -7.09 -7.89
N CYS A 132 7.81 -6.03 -7.21
CA CYS A 132 8.26 -4.79 -7.85
C CYS A 132 9.68 -4.43 -7.45
N THR A 133 10.41 -3.85 -8.39
CA THR A 133 11.67 -3.15 -8.15
C THR A 133 11.44 -1.65 -8.33
N MET A 134 11.77 -0.85 -7.32
CA MET A 134 11.65 0.60 -7.36
C MET A 134 12.52 1.17 -8.48
N ARG A 135 11.93 2.04 -9.30
CA ARG A 135 12.62 2.76 -10.37
C ARG A 135 12.70 4.24 -10.08
N GLU A 136 11.60 4.81 -9.60
CA GLU A 136 11.50 6.24 -9.33
C GLU A 136 10.89 6.49 -7.94
N ARG A 137 11.29 7.58 -7.33
CA ARG A 137 10.73 8.07 -6.08
C ARG A 137 10.61 9.59 -6.10
N VAL A 138 9.41 10.10 -5.91
CA VAL A 138 9.12 11.52 -5.87
C VAL A 138 8.51 11.88 -4.53
N GLY A 139 9.21 12.74 -3.78
CA GLY A 139 8.71 13.24 -2.50
C GLY A 139 7.74 14.41 -2.67
N TYR A 140 6.56 14.33 -2.04
CA TYR A 140 5.64 15.44 -1.95
C TYR A 140 4.93 15.47 -0.58
N GLY A 141 4.94 16.62 0.08
CA GLY A 141 4.38 16.77 1.43
C GLY A 141 4.99 15.77 2.41
N THR A 142 4.17 14.95 3.02
CA THR A 142 4.56 13.92 3.99
C THR A 142 4.81 12.54 3.38
N HIS A 143 4.61 12.39 2.06
CA HIS A 143 4.66 11.11 1.37
C HIS A 143 5.71 11.07 0.27
N ASP A 144 6.11 9.86 -0.08
CA ASP A 144 6.81 9.55 -1.31
C ASP A 144 5.88 8.77 -2.25
N VAL A 145 5.80 9.22 -3.51
CA VAL A 145 5.24 8.42 -4.60
C VAL A 145 6.38 7.57 -5.15
N ILE A 146 6.22 6.27 -5.10
CA ILE A 146 7.21 5.29 -5.54
C ILE A 146 6.65 4.57 -6.76
N ILE A 147 7.41 4.59 -7.86
CA ILE A 147 7.12 3.82 -9.06
C ILE A 147 7.98 2.57 -9.04
N GLY A 148 7.34 1.42 -9.05
CA GLY A 148 7.98 0.11 -9.10
C GLY A 148 7.66 -0.60 -10.40
N GLU A 149 8.70 -1.06 -11.09
CA GLU A 149 8.57 -1.96 -12.23
C GLU A 149 8.21 -3.36 -11.73
N VAL A 150 7.13 -3.93 -12.26
CA VAL A 150 6.68 -5.28 -11.93
C VAL A 150 7.61 -6.29 -12.61
N THR A 151 8.33 -7.05 -11.82
CA THR A 151 9.34 -8.03 -12.28
C THR A 151 8.83 -9.46 -12.23
N ASP A 152 7.76 -9.70 -11.50
CA ASP A 152 7.12 -11.01 -11.36
C ASP A 152 5.73 -10.85 -10.74
N LEU A 153 4.84 -11.81 -10.95
CA LEU A 153 3.51 -11.81 -10.33
C LEU A 153 2.99 -13.23 -10.09
N PHE A 154 2.18 -13.38 -9.03
CA PHE A 154 1.38 -14.56 -8.78
C PHE A 154 -0.09 -14.15 -8.77
N THR A 155 -0.97 -15.01 -9.23
CA THR A 155 -2.42 -14.82 -9.20
C THR A 155 -3.08 -16.09 -8.69
N SER A 156 -4.19 -15.93 -7.98
CA SER A 156 -5.11 -17.04 -7.69
C SER A 156 -6.27 -17.05 -8.70
N ASP A 157 -7.12 -18.05 -8.58
CA ASP A 157 -8.35 -18.14 -9.41
C ASP A 157 -9.47 -17.20 -8.90
N SER A 158 -9.24 -16.45 -7.82
CA SER A 158 -10.19 -15.53 -7.25
C SER A 158 -10.32 -14.27 -8.11
N ASN A 159 -11.55 -13.93 -8.48
CA ASN A 159 -11.87 -12.68 -9.18
C ASN A 159 -12.49 -11.62 -8.23
N ASP A 160 -12.61 -11.94 -6.94
CA ASP A 160 -13.17 -11.04 -5.95
C ASP A 160 -12.06 -10.16 -5.34
N ILE A 161 -12.24 -8.85 -5.38
CA ILE A 161 -11.29 -7.88 -4.86
C ILE A 161 -11.89 -7.16 -3.66
N LEU A 162 -11.11 -7.06 -2.60
CA LEU A 162 -11.43 -6.20 -1.46
C LEU A 162 -11.23 -4.74 -1.85
N GLY A 163 -12.28 -3.96 -1.73
CA GLY A 163 -12.26 -2.52 -1.93
C GLY A 163 -12.37 -1.75 -0.63
N TRP A 164 -12.01 -0.48 -0.68
CA TRP A 164 -12.22 0.49 0.40
C TRP A 164 -13.10 1.62 -0.12
N ALA A 165 -14.25 1.82 0.48
CA ALA A 165 -15.15 2.92 0.14
C ALA A 165 -15.88 3.41 1.39
N ASN A 166 -16.21 4.70 1.46
CA ASN A 166 -16.89 5.32 2.61
C ASN A 166 -16.20 5.11 3.97
N GLY A 167 -14.90 4.78 3.97
CA GLY A 167 -14.10 4.54 5.17
C GLY A 167 -14.25 3.13 5.75
N ALA A 168 -14.72 2.17 4.95
CA ALA A 168 -14.88 0.77 5.33
C ALA A 168 -14.44 -0.18 4.19
N PRO A 169 -14.02 -1.42 4.52
CA PRO A 169 -13.81 -2.44 3.52
C PRO A 169 -15.14 -2.90 2.92
N GLY A 170 -15.11 -3.33 1.68
CA GLY A 170 -16.28 -3.84 0.95
C GLY A 170 -15.89 -4.61 -0.29
N ARG A 171 -16.85 -5.33 -0.88
CA ARG A 171 -16.68 -6.01 -2.17
C ARG A 171 -16.92 -5.02 -3.32
N LEU A 172 -16.10 -5.09 -4.35
CA LEU A 172 -16.32 -4.37 -5.60
C LEU A 172 -16.97 -5.32 -6.60
N HIS A 173 -18.18 -4.98 -7.05
CA HIS A 173 -18.90 -5.77 -8.05
C HIS A 173 -19.14 -4.92 -9.30
N PRO A 174 -19.04 -5.52 -10.51
CA PRO A 174 -19.54 -4.87 -11.72
C PRO A 174 -21.02 -4.52 -11.58
N LEU A 175 -21.44 -3.46 -12.25
CA LEU A 175 -22.86 -3.18 -12.42
C LEU A 175 -23.43 -4.25 -13.35
N SER A 176 -24.57 -4.86 -12.98
CA SER A 176 -25.32 -5.83 -13.78
C SER A 176 -26.06 -5.13 -14.92
#